data_8a4991f718e809f8d01c7091e717dac4
#
_entry.id   8a4991f718e809f8d01c7091e717dac4
#
_cell.length_a   1.000
_cell.length_b   1.000
_cell.length_c   1.000
_cell.angle_alpha   90.00
_cell.angle_beta   90.00
_cell.angle_gamma   90.00
#
_symmetry.space_group_name_H-M   'P 1'
#
loop_
_entity.id
_entity.type
_entity.pdbx_description
1 polymer ?
#
loop_
_entity_poly.entity_id
_entity_poly.type
_entity_poly.pdbx_seq_one_letter_code
_entity_poly.pdbx_strand_id
1 'polypeptide(L)'
;MDSRILTALDEREGLLGSTGLTAYRLVDGEGDWLAGLTIDVLDGVWLVSTTGKPLPDGLTECLPPSCRSVYWKQLDQHDKKEPVWVCGDVVDVPFVIVENKVRYEVSLKAGYSQGLFLDQRGNRRRVRQRVGAGDRVLNCFSYTCGFSVVAALGGAITTSLDLSSPY
;
A
#
# COMPACT_ATOMS: atom_id res chain seq x y z
N MET A 1 2.24 -15.96 -16.21
CA MET A 1 1.46 -14.87 -15.56
C MET A 1 0.21 -14.59 -16.37
N ASP A 2 -0.92 -14.30 -15.74
CA ASP A 2 -2.18 -13.91 -16.41
C ASP A 2 -1.98 -12.62 -17.22
N SER A 3 -2.46 -12.59 -18.49
CA SER A 3 -2.30 -11.42 -19.37
C SER A 3 -2.94 -10.14 -18.82
N ARG A 4 -3.98 -10.26 -17.99
CA ARG A 4 -4.63 -9.12 -17.32
C ARG A 4 -3.72 -8.45 -16.27
N ILE A 5 -2.86 -9.22 -15.60
CA ILE A 5 -1.84 -8.67 -14.69
C ILE A 5 -0.78 -7.90 -15.49
N LEU A 6 -0.39 -8.39 -16.67
CA LEU A 6 0.53 -7.69 -17.56
C LEU A 6 -0.08 -6.39 -18.09
N THR A 7 -1.36 -6.40 -18.48
CA THR A 7 -2.09 -5.19 -18.88
C THR A 7 -2.13 -4.18 -17.74
N ALA A 8 -2.46 -4.63 -16.52
CA ALA A 8 -2.47 -3.76 -15.34
C ALA A 8 -1.08 -3.16 -15.05
N LEU A 9 0.00 -3.90 -15.29
CA LEU A 9 1.36 -3.41 -15.13
C LEU A 9 1.66 -2.30 -16.13
N ASP A 10 1.40 -2.53 -17.43
CA ASP A 10 1.60 -1.54 -18.51
C ASP A 10 0.84 -0.23 -18.24
N GLU A 11 -0.43 -0.33 -17.87
CA GLU A 11 -1.27 0.84 -17.60
C GLU A 11 -0.75 1.68 -16.43
N ARG A 12 -0.15 1.04 -15.43
CA ARG A 12 0.35 1.73 -14.23
C ARG A 12 1.78 2.22 -14.35
N GLU A 13 2.61 1.61 -15.18
CA GLU A 13 3.99 2.09 -15.43
C GLU A 13 4.00 3.54 -15.95
N GLY A 14 3.08 3.90 -16.84
CA GLY A 14 2.92 5.27 -17.33
C GLY A 14 2.58 6.29 -16.24
N LEU A 15 1.96 5.85 -15.14
CA LEU A 15 1.61 6.70 -14.01
C LEU A 15 2.77 6.88 -13.02
N LEU A 16 3.74 5.97 -13.01
CA LEU A 16 4.78 5.88 -11.99
C LEU A 16 6.03 6.67 -12.34
N GLY A 17 6.39 6.74 -13.63
CA GLY A 17 7.69 7.20 -14.12
C GLY A 17 8.07 8.64 -13.77
N SER A 18 7.10 9.50 -13.38
CA SER A 18 7.36 10.92 -13.08
C SER A 18 7.15 11.32 -11.61
N THR A 19 6.65 10.43 -10.77
CA THR A 19 6.13 10.81 -9.44
C THR A 19 7.06 10.46 -8.28
N GLY A 20 8.06 9.61 -8.48
CA GLY A 20 8.87 9.03 -7.40
C GLY A 20 8.03 8.22 -6.41
N LEU A 21 6.90 7.72 -6.86
CA LEU A 21 5.99 6.87 -6.08
C LEU A 21 6.54 5.44 -6.04
N THR A 22 6.69 4.88 -4.85
CA THR A 22 7.16 3.49 -4.69
C THR A 22 6.09 2.56 -4.11
N ALA A 23 4.88 3.07 -3.83
CA ALA A 23 3.79 2.25 -3.31
C ALA A 23 2.46 2.56 -4.01
N TYR A 24 1.83 1.52 -4.56
CA TYR A 24 0.58 1.63 -5.32
C TYR A 24 -0.14 0.30 -5.45
N ARG A 25 -1.43 0.36 -5.75
CA ARG A 25 -2.23 -0.81 -6.13
C ARG A 25 -1.97 -1.13 -7.60
N LEU A 26 -1.35 -2.30 -7.85
CA LEU A 26 -1.09 -2.82 -9.19
C LEU A 26 -2.33 -3.51 -9.77
N VAL A 27 -2.98 -4.36 -8.99
CA VAL A 27 -4.22 -5.06 -9.37
C VAL A 27 -5.30 -4.76 -8.37
N ASP A 28 -6.45 -4.28 -8.84
CA ASP A 28 -7.60 -3.88 -8.01
C ASP A 28 -8.83 -4.77 -8.25
N GLY A 29 -8.63 -6.06 -8.20
CA GLY A 29 -9.72 -7.03 -8.24
C GLY A 29 -10.65 -6.87 -9.44
N GLU A 30 -11.89 -6.50 -9.18
CA GLU A 30 -12.93 -6.30 -10.19
C GLU A 30 -12.56 -5.20 -11.20
N GLY A 31 -11.83 -4.18 -10.79
CA GLY A 31 -11.38 -3.08 -11.66
C GLY A 31 -10.46 -3.55 -12.78
N ASP A 32 -9.73 -4.63 -12.55
CA ASP A 32 -8.81 -5.24 -13.52
C ASP A 32 -9.33 -6.60 -14.03
N TRP A 33 -10.63 -6.89 -13.88
CA TRP A 33 -11.26 -8.17 -14.28
C TRP A 33 -10.64 -9.40 -13.60
N LEU A 34 -10.07 -9.22 -12.42
CA LEU A 34 -9.39 -10.24 -11.62
C LEU A 34 -10.06 -10.41 -10.25
N ALA A 35 -11.38 -10.67 -10.27
CA ALA A 35 -12.21 -10.82 -9.09
C ALA A 35 -11.53 -11.61 -7.96
N GLY A 36 -11.47 -11.01 -6.78
CA GLY A 36 -10.89 -11.60 -5.57
C GLY A 36 -9.35 -11.64 -5.55
N LEU A 37 -8.67 -10.93 -6.47
CA LEU A 37 -7.21 -10.77 -6.48
C LEU A 37 -6.86 -9.29 -6.35
N THR A 38 -6.03 -8.93 -5.39
CA THR A 38 -5.39 -7.61 -5.34
C THR A 38 -3.88 -7.77 -5.23
N ILE A 39 -3.14 -6.86 -5.86
CA ILE A 39 -1.68 -6.78 -5.75
C ILE A 39 -1.30 -5.37 -5.37
N ASP A 40 -0.72 -5.19 -4.21
CA ASP A 40 -0.10 -3.95 -3.77
C ASP A 40 1.41 -4.04 -3.96
N VAL A 41 1.99 -3.05 -4.62
CA VAL A 41 3.43 -2.88 -4.73
C VAL A 41 3.89 -1.93 -3.63
N LEU A 42 4.89 -2.33 -2.87
CA LEU A 42 5.46 -1.60 -1.74
C LEU A 42 6.99 -1.59 -1.93
N ASP A 43 7.51 -0.61 -2.63
CA ASP A 43 8.95 -0.49 -2.94
C ASP A 43 9.55 -1.78 -3.54
N GLY A 44 8.92 -2.29 -4.59
CA GLY A 44 9.30 -3.54 -5.26
C GLY A 44 8.88 -4.82 -4.54
N VAL A 45 8.34 -4.75 -3.34
CA VAL A 45 7.69 -5.88 -2.67
C VAL A 45 6.25 -5.99 -3.15
N TRP A 46 5.89 -7.09 -3.76
CA TRP A 46 4.52 -7.37 -4.17
C TRP A 46 3.79 -8.10 -3.06
N LEU A 47 2.74 -7.48 -2.53
CA LEU A 47 1.81 -8.13 -1.62
C LEU A 47 0.57 -8.58 -2.39
N VAL A 48 0.52 -9.85 -2.69
CA VAL A 48 -0.60 -10.50 -3.36
C VAL A 48 -1.63 -10.89 -2.30
N SER A 49 -2.87 -10.45 -2.47
CA SER A 49 -3.96 -10.81 -1.57
C SER A 49 -5.08 -11.47 -2.38
N THR A 50 -5.57 -12.63 -1.91
CA THR A 50 -6.65 -13.37 -2.57
C THR A 50 -7.82 -13.60 -1.62
N THR A 51 -9.04 -13.58 -2.15
CA THR A 51 -10.27 -13.89 -1.40
C THR A 51 -10.85 -15.21 -1.91
N GLY A 52 -10.89 -16.23 -1.04
CA GLY A 52 -11.46 -17.53 -1.35
C GLY A 52 -10.73 -18.34 -2.44
N LYS A 53 -9.52 -17.91 -2.84
CA LYS A 53 -8.72 -18.54 -3.90
C LYS A 53 -7.27 -18.69 -3.46
N PRO A 54 -6.54 -19.70 -3.98
CA PRO A 54 -5.10 -19.79 -3.80
C PRO A 54 -4.36 -18.69 -4.56
N LEU A 55 -3.05 -18.62 -4.38
CA LEU A 55 -2.16 -17.81 -5.21
C LEU A 55 -2.33 -18.22 -6.69
N PRO A 56 -2.47 -17.27 -7.62
CA PRO A 56 -2.60 -17.58 -9.05
C PRO A 56 -1.39 -18.35 -9.58
N ASP A 57 -1.64 -19.43 -10.34
CA ASP A 57 -0.60 -20.21 -11.00
C ASP A 57 0.23 -19.34 -11.96
N GLY A 58 1.53 -19.60 -12.03
CA GLY A 58 2.43 -18.90 -12.94
C GLY A 58 2.69 -17.42 -12.60
N LEU A 59 2.20 -16.91 -11.48
CA LEU A 59 2.42 -15.50 -11.08
C LEU A 59 3.92 -15.18 -10.98
N THR A 60 4.71 -16.11 -10.45
CA THR A 60 6.15 -15.93 -10.20
C THR A 60 7.04 -16.19 -11.42
N GLU A 61 6.49 -16.70 -12.53
CA GLU A 61 7.29 -17.09 -13.70
C GLU A 61 7.77 -15.90 -14.54
N CYS A 62 7.06 -14.77 -14.47
CA CYS A 62 7.31 -13.60 -15.32
C CYS A 62 7.23 -12.29 -14.53
N LEU A 63 7.88 -12.23 -13.38
CA LEU A 63 7.93 -11.00 -12.57
C LEU A 63 8.80 -9.94 -13.29
N PRO A 64 8.42 -8.65 -13.26
CA PRO A 64 9.25 -7.60 -13.81
C PRO A 64 10.53 -7.44 -12.99
N PRO A 65 11.62 -6.93 -13.57
CA PRO A 65 12.87 -6.68 -12.85
C PRO A 65 12.74 -5.76 -11.62
N SER A 66 11.70 -4.92 -11.60
CA SER A 66 11.35 -4.07 -10.46
C SER A 66 10.74 -4.82 -9.27
N CYS A 67 10.26 -6.06 -9.46
CA CYS A 67 9.76 -6.89 -8.39
C CYS A 67 10.91 -7.60 -7.67
N ARG A 68 11.22 -7.18 -6.45
CA ARG A 68 12.30 -7.79 -5.65
C ARG A 68 11.83 -8.92 -4.74
N SER A 69 10.53 -8.97 -4.44
CA SER A 69 9.96 -9.99 -3.55
C SER A 69 8.46 -10.14 -3.74
N VAL A 70 7.95 -11.33 -3.54
CA VAL A 70 6.51 -11.63 -3.54
C VAL A 70 6.11 -12.24 -2.20
N TYR A 71 5.08 -11.66 -1.60
CA TYR A 71 4.38 -12.17 -0.44
C TYR A 71 2.92 -12.41 -0.79
N TRP A 72 2.33 -13.43 -0.21
CA TRP A 72 0.93 -13.77 -0.41
C TRP A 72 0.18 -13.89 0.91
N LYS A 73 -1.03 -13.36 0.94
CA LYS A 73 -1.99 -13.61 2.01
C LYS A 73 -3.37 -13.94 1.45
N GLN A 74 -4.04 -14.87 2.09
CA GLN A 74 -5.45 -15.10 1.86
C GLN A 74 -6.26 -14.19 2.78
N LEU A 75 -7.16 -13.40 2.21
CA LEU A 75 -8.08 -12.58 2.98
C LEU A 75 -9.23 -13.45 3.46
N ASP A 76 -9.31 -13.62 4.76
CA ASP A 76 -10.42 -14.26 5.45
C ASP A 76 -10.97 -13.29 6.50
N GLN A 77 -12.29 -13.24 6.64
CA GLN A 77 -12.94 -12.39 7.64
C GLN A 77 -12.63 -12.83 9.08
N HIS A 78 -12.28 -14.09 9.28
CA HIS A 78 -12.10 -14.70 10.59
C HIS A 78 -10.63 -14.95 10.97
N ASP A 79 -9.71 -14.96 10.02
CA ASP A 79 -8.32 -15.34 10.26
C ASP A 79 -7.35 -14.28 9.67
N LYS A 80 -6.77 -13.48 10.55
CA LYS A 80 -5.79 -12.44 10.19
C LYS A 80 -4.40 -13.06 10.08
N LYS A 81 -4.17 -13.90 9.07
CA LYS A 81 -2.83 -14.45 8.81
C LYS A 81 -1.86 -13.40 8.33
N GLU A 82 -0.63 -13.51 8.79
CA GLU A 82 0.47 -12.74 8.24
C GLU A 82 0.74 -13.18 6.79
N PRO A 83 1.23 -12.27 5.92
CA PRO A 83 1.64 -12.63 4.58
C PRO A 83 2.76 -13.67 4.61
N VAL A 84 2.67 -14.67 3.73
CA VAL A 84 3.64 -15.74 3.58
C VAL A 84 4.60 -15.37 2.45
N TRP A 85 5.91 -15.52 2.67
CA TRP A 85 6.91 -15.35 1.62
C TRP A 85 6.72 -16.39 0.51
N VAL A 86 6.82 -15.96 -0.75
CA VAL A 86 6.65 -16.79 -1.94
C VAL A 86 7.97 -16.92 -2.69
N CYS A 87 8.60 -15.79 -3.04
CA CYS A 87 9.89 -15.78 -3.72
C CYS A 87 10.59 -14.42 -3.60
N GLY A 88 11.86 -14.36 -4.03
CA GLY A 88 12.68 -13.14 -3.99
C GLY A 88 13.33 -12.90 -2.63
N ASP A 89 13.59 -11.63 -2.31
CA ASP A 89 14.23 -11.25 -1.04
C ASP A 89 13.32 -11.52 0.17
N VAL A 90 13.89 -11.95 1.27
CA VAL A 90 13.15 -12.06 2.54
C VAL A 90 13.09 -10.67 3.19
N VAL A 91 11.88 -10.18 3.44
CA VAL A 91 11.61 -8.88 4.05
C VAL A 91 10.87 -9.11 5.37
N ASP A 92 11.61 -9.14 6.46
CA ASP A 92 11.12 -9.45 7.82
C ASP A 92 11.14 -8.25 8.76
N VAL A 93 11.65 -7.11 8.30
CA VAL A 93 11.74 -5.84 9.03
C VAL A 93 10.92 -4.75 8.35
N PRO A 94 10.51 -3.70 9.08
CA PRO A 94 9.90 -2.52 8.46
C PRO A 94 10.80 -1.87 7.40
N PHE A 95 10.20 -1.33 6.34
CA PHE A 95 10.91 -0.67 5.27
C PHE A 95 10.16 0.60 4.81
N VAL A 96 10.82 1.43 4.03
CA VAL A 96 10.29 2.74 3.64
C VAL A 96 9.70 2.71 2.24
N ILE A 97 8.49 3.25 2.13
CA ILE A 97 7.85 3.59 0.85
C ILE A 97 7.78 5.11 0.68
N VAL A 98 7.64 5.57 -0.54
CA VAL A 98 7.49 6.99 -0.88
C VAL A 98 6.15 7.25 -1.54
N GLU A 99 5.42 8.25 -1.02
CA GLU A 99 4.17 8.74 -1.59
C GLU A 99 4.16 10.27 -1.58
N ASN A 100 3.97 10.91 -2.73
CA ASN A 100 3.94 12.38 -2.84
C ASN A 100 5.14 13.07 -2.17
N LYS A 101 6.35 12.49 -2.30
CA LYS A 101 7.61 12.93 -1.66
C LYS A 101 7.60 12.83 -0.13
N VAL A 102 6.66 12.11 0.45
CA VAL A 102 6.63 11.77 1.89
C VAL A 102 7.07 10.33 2.06
N ARG A 103 7.92 10.09 3.02
CA ARG A 103 8.42 8.75 3.36
C ARG A 103 7.55 8.19 4.48
N TYR A 104 7.07 6.96 4.29
CA TYR A 104 6.32 6.21 5.29
C TYR A 104 7.03 4.89 5.57
N GLU A 105 7.13 4.53 6.82
CA GLU A 105 7.53 3.20 7.21
C GLU A 105 6.32 2.26 7.12
N VAL A 106 6.51 1.09 6.51
CA VAL A 106 5.52 0.04 6.39
C VAL A 106 6.10 -1.30 6.80
N SER A 107 5.24 -2.21 7.21
CA SER A 107 5.64 -3.56 7.59
C SER A 107 4.62 -4.57 7.10
N LEU A 108 5.07 -5.68 6.54
CA LEU A 108 4.20 -6.79 6.17
C LEU A 108 3.47 -7.40 7.38
N LYS A 109 4.02 -7.21 8.59
CA LYS A 109 3.46 -7.65 9.86
C LYS A 109 2.54 -6.63 10.53
N ALA A 110 2.39 -5.41 9.98
CA ALA A 110 1.59 -4.33 10.56
C ALA A 110 0.09 -4.47 10.23
N GLY A 111 -0.49 -5.62 10.49
CA GLY A 111 -1.92 -5.85 10.36
C GLY A 111 -2.45 -5.77 8.93
N TYR A 112 -3.67 -5.25 8.76
CA TYR A 112 -4.43 -5.40 7.51
C TYR A 112 -3.89 -4.57 6.33
N SER A 113 -3.45 -3.35 6.56
CA SER A 113 -3.05 -2.38 5.53
C SER A 113 -1.54 -2.07 5.54
N GLN A 114 -0.74 -2.91 6.16
CA GLN A 114 0.73 -2.81 6.23
C GLN A 114 1.27 -1.47 6.75
N GLY A 115 0.44 -0.66 7.38
CA GLY A 115 0.81 0.64 7.94
C GLY A 115 0.31 1.85 7.14
N LEU A 116 -0.15 1.69 5.90
CA LEU A 116 -0.68 2.81 5.11
C LEU A 116 -1.81 2.36 4.17
N PHE A 117 -2.92 3.08 4.14
CA PHE A 117 -4.00 2.89 3.19
C PHE A 117 -3.66 3.56 1.85
N LEU A 118 -3.28 2.77 0.84
CA LEU A 118 -2.81 3.27 -0.46
C LEU A 118 -3.90 4.01 -1.26
N ASP A 119 -5.17 3.62 -1.11
CA ASP A 119 -6.34 4.26 -1.72
C ASP A 119 -6.54 5.70 -1.25
N GLN A 120 -6.04 6.05 -0.06
CA GLN A 120 -6.16 7.39 0.52
C GLN A 120 -5.09 8.38 0.04
N ARG A 121 -4.19 8.00 -0.87
CA ARG A 121 -3.13 8.84 -1.41
C ARG A 121 -3.61 10.20 -1.92
N GLY A 122 -4.69 10.19 -2.72
CA GLY A 122 -5.28 11.41 -3.25
C GLY A 122 -5.83 12.33 -2.16
N ASN A 123 -6.44 11.76 -1.14
CA ASN A 123 -6.98 12.50 -0.01
C ASN A 123 -5.88 13.07 0.88
N ARG A 124 -4.81 12.33 1.17
CA ARG A 124 -3.63 12.85 1.88
C ARG A 124 -3.01 14.05 1.15
N ARG A 125 -2.84 13.96 -0.18
CA ARG A 125 -2.36 15.07 -0.99
C ARG A 125 -3.27 16.30 -0.89
N ARG A 126 -4.60 16.12 -0.97
CA ARG A 126 -5.57 17.22 -0.85
C ARG A 126 -5.51 17.88 0.53
N VAL A 127 -5.40 17.11 1.61
CA VAL A 127 -5.24 17.66 2.97
C VAL A 127 -4.00 18.55 3.02
N ARG A 128 -2.83 18.03 2.60
CA ARG A 128 -1.57 18.80 2.60
C ARG A 128 -1.67 20.12 1.81
N GLN A 129 -2.43 20.14 0.72
CA GLN A 129 -2.60 21.33 -0.12
C GLN A 129 -3.58 22.36 0.45
N ARG A 130 -4.48 21.94 1.35
CA ARG A 130 -5.53 22.80 1.90
C ARG A 130 -5.17 23.46 3.23
N VAL A 131 -4.25 22.86 3.96
CA VAL A 131 -3.84 23.35 5.29
C VAL A 131 -2.65 24.29 5.17
N GLY A 132 -2.54 25.21 6.11
CA GLY A 132 -1.48 26.20 6.20
C GLY A 132 -1.01 26.43 7.63
N ALA A 133 -0.08 27.39 7.79
CA ALA A 133 0.45 27.78 9.10
C ALA A 133 -0.66 28.34 9.99
N GLY A 134 -0.76 27.78 11.20
CA GLY A 134 -1.77 28.17 12.19
C GLY A 134 -3.07 27.37 12.14
N ASP A 135 -3.31 26.58 11.11
CA ASP A 135 -4.46 25.68 11.08
C ASP A 135 -4.34 24.60 12.15
N ARG A 136 -5.47 24.18 12.69
CA ARG A 136 -5.56 23.09 13.67
C ARG A 136 -6.36 21.93 13.05
N VAL A 137 -5.73 20.77 12.94
CA VAL A 137 -6.32 19.56 12.34
C VAL A 137 -6.48 18.48 13.40
N LEU A 138 -7.71 18.01 13.58
CA LEU A 138 -8.03 16.83 14.36
C LEU A 138 -8.17 15.63 13.40
N ASN A 139 -7.33 14.61 13.56
CA ASN A 139 -7.39 13.34 12.83
C ASN A 139 -7.98 12.26 13.75
N CYS A 140 -9.25 11.93 13.56
CA CYS A 140 -9.93 10.85 14.27
C CYS A 140 -9.78 9.56 13.48
N PHE A 141 -9.65 8.43 14.20
CA PHE A 141 -9.33 7.12 13.61
C PHE A 141 -8.00 7.18 12.86
N SER A 142 -7.00 7.68 13.55
CA SER A 142 -5.77 8.15 12.93
C SER A 142 -4.86 7.04 12.43
N TYR A 143 -5.05 5.80 12.90
CA TYR A 143 -4.22 4.64 12.56
C TYR A 143 -2.74 4.98 12.76
N THR A 144 -1.90 4.86 11.73
CA THR A 144 -0.47 5.24 11.73
C THR A 144 -0.24 6.74 11.49
N CYS A 145 -1.25 7.57 11.67
CA CYS A 145 -1.19 9.03 11.54
C CYS A 145 -0.84 9.58 10.15
N GLY A 146 -1.04 8.82 9.07
CA GLY A 146 -0.69 9.24 7.72
C GLY A 146 -1.30 10.59 7.29
N PHE A 147 -2.53 10.91 7.71
CA PHE A 147 -3.15 12.22 7.47
C PHE A 147 -2.55 13.33 8.35
N SER A 148 -2.22 13.03 9.60
CA SER A 148 -1.57 14.01 10.50
C SER A 148 -0.19 14.41 9.99
N VAL A 149 0.58 13.45 9.49
CA VAL A 149 1.89 13.71 8.88
C VAL A 149 1.78 14.70 7.73
N VAL A 150 0.88 14.47 6.79
CA VAL A 150 0.74 15.38 5.61
C VAL A 150 0.15 16.74 5.99
N ALA A 151 -0.72 16.81 6.99
CA ALA A 151 -1.22 18.08 7.51
C ALA A 151 -0.12 18.89 8.19
N ALA A 152 0.71 18.25 9.02
CA ALA A 152 1.87 18.89 9.66
C ALA A 152 2.89 19.38 8.61
N LEU A 153 3.16 18.59 7.55
CA LEU A 153 3.99 19.01 6.43
C LEU A 153 3.38 20.18 5.62
N GLY A 154 2.09 20.40 5.72
CA GLY A 154 1.38 21.59 5.18
C GLY A 154 1.47 22.81 6.10
N GLY A 155 1.99 22.67 7.32
CA GLY A 155 2.15 23.74 8.30
C GLY A 155 1.11 23.75 9.42
N ALA A 156 0.18 22.77 9.47
CA ALA A 156 -0.85 22.71 10.49
C ALA A 156 -0.34 22.14 11.83
N ILE A 157 -1.01 22.51 12.90
CA ILE A 157 -0.89 21.85 14.21
C ILE A 157 -1.87 20.67 14.21
N THR A 158 -1.37 19.47 14.42
CA THR A 158 -2.18 18.25 14.35
C THR A 158 -2.41 17.60 15.69
N THR A 159 -3.62 17.08 15.89
CA THR A 159 -3.98 16.18 16.99
C THR A 159 -4.50 14.88 16.41
N SER A 160 -3.96 13.76 16.85
CA SER A 160 -4.36 12.42 16.38
C SER A 160 -5.07 11.68 17.51
N LEU A 161 -6.17 11.01 17.18
CA LEU A 161 -6.95 10.19 18.10
C LEU A 161 -7.26 8.84 17.45
N ASP A 162 -6.91 7.76 18.13
CA ASP A 162 -7.27 6.39 17.74
C ASP A 162 -7.70 5.58 18.97
N LEU A 163 -8.53 4.57 18.75
CA LEU A 163 -8.94 3.62 19.80
C LEU A 163 -7.96 2.46 19.93
N SER A 164 -7.13 2.24 18.91
CA SER A 164 -6.20 1.13 18.86
C SER A 164 -4.91 1.48 19.59
N SER A 165 -4.61 0.78 20.69
CA SER A 165 -3.40 0.99 21.48
C SER A 165 -2.07 0.69 20.78
N PRO A 166 -2.01 -0.18 19.74
CA PRO A 166 -0.77 -0.42 19.00
C PRO A 166 -0.37 0.70 18.01
N TYR A 167 -1.24 1.68 17.77
CA TYR A 167 -0.99 2.78 16.82
C TYR A 167 -1.04 4.13 17.47
#